data_2138702e014a041d0be4c3b47b25721c
#
_entry.id   2138702e014a041d0be4c3b47b25721c
#
_cell.length_a   1.000
_cell.length_b   1.000
_cell.length_c   1.000
_cell.angle_alpha   90.00
_cell.angle_beta   90.00
_cell.angle_gamma   90.00
#
_symmetry.space_group_name_H-M   'P 1'
#
loop_
_entity.id
_entity.type
_entity.pdbx_description
1 polymer ?
#
loop_
_entity_poly.entity_id
_entity_poly.type
_entity_poly.pdbx_seq_one_letter_code
_entity_poly.pdbx_strand_id
1 'polypeptide(L)'
;MPELPIHPDGGREAPGYALERRLTRLEGLLPAARRRRAHQGLRESSVLETLRLTGADAAEKDRESPLFDGALEALALIETTASSGKELDLGLIREVHRLSSPPSGGEIRTRDLAPQFQNARILSPRFIESRLQNLLDWLHGDSGRGMFPAERMALWFPRFIEIAPFERGNFRTAHLFLSFFSCADGYPPVSLKFEEAEAVRGEVERAFLFDTGPLVQRFSSALGRAIEALESAGGEGA
;
A
#
# COMPACT_ATOMS: atom_id res chain seq x y z
N MET A 1 29.81 14.83 1.03
CA MET A 1 28.61 14.35 1.74
C MET A 1 27.76 15.59 2.01
N PRO A 2 26.51 15.65 1.52
CA PRO A 2 25.64 16.78 1.89
C PRO A 2 25.26 16.66 3.37
N GLU A 3 25.44 17.73 4.11
CA GLU A 3 25.03 17.86 5.51
C GLU A 3 23.48 17.83 5.53
N LEU A 4 22.92 16.92 6.32
CA LEU A 4 21.48 16.82 6.54
C LEU A 4 20.99 18.01 7.40
N PRO A 5 19.83 18.60 7.12
CA PRO A 5 19.31 19.73 7.89
C PRO A 5 19.04 19.30 9.34
N ILE A 6 19.64 20.05 10.28
CA ILE A 6 19.37 19.91 11.72
C ILE A 6 17.99 20.50 11.98
N HIS A 7 17.04 19.68 12.42
CA HIS A 7 15.73 20.16 12.89
C HIS A 7 15.89 21.01 14.15
N PRO A 8 15.26 22.19 14.23
CA PRO A 8 15.43 23.14 15.36
C PRO A 8 14.75 22.71 16.67
N ASP A 9 13.96 21.64 16.67
CA ASP A 9 13.28 21.15 17.88
C ASP A 9 13.94 19.88 18.42
N GLY A 10 14.70 20.06 19.50
CA GLY A 10 15.48 19.04 20.15
C GLY A 10 14.69 17.80 20.56
N GLY A 11 14.94 16.66 19.91
CA GLY A 11 14.94 15.41 20.62
C GLY A 11 13.88 14.37 20.34
N ARG A 12 13.10 14.39 19.24
CA ARG A 12 12.45 13.18 18.72
C ARG A 12 12.73 13.06 17.23
N GLU A 13 13.54 12.06 16.86
CA GLU A 13 13.69 11.68 15.45
C GLU A 13 12.29 11.42 14.87
N ALA A 14 11.99 12.03 13.73
CA ALA A 14 10.76 11.70 12.99
C ALA A 14 10.74 10.16 12.75
N PRO A 15 9.60 9.49 12.93
CA PRO A 15 9.52 8.03 12.77
C PRO A 15 10.09 7.51 11.45
N GLY A 16 10.01 8.30 10.38
CA GLY A 16 10.60 8.01 9.07
C GLY A 16 12.13 7.88 9.09
N TYR A 17 12.83 8.76 9.77
CA TYR A 17 14.29 8.77 9.80
C TYR A 17 14.89 7.52 10.45
N ALA A 18 14.27 7.02 11.52
CA ALA A 18 14.68 5.77 12.15
C ALA A 18 14.50 4.56 11.21
N LEU A 19 13.41 4.53 10.45
CA LEU A 19 13.13 3.47 9.48
C LEU A 19 14.09 3.52 8.28
N GLU A 20 14.39 4.69 7.76
CA GLU A 20 15.36 4.87 6.68
C GLU A 20 16.76 4.38 7.06
N ARG A 21 17.24 4.69 8.27
CA ARG A 21 18.53 4.17 8.76
C ARG A 21 18.55 2.65 8.90
N ARG A 22 17.44 2.05 9.34
CA ARG A 22 17.32 0.57 9.41
C ARG A 22 17.39 -0.03 8.03
N LEU A 23 16.66 0.53 7.06
CA LEU A 23 16.65 0.07 5.68
C LEU A 23 18.06 0.13 5.06
N THR A 24 18.75 1.26 5.16
CA THR A 24 20.12 1.44 4.64
C THR A 24 21.09 0.42 5.26
N ARG A 25 20.95 0.14 6.56
CA ARG A 25 21.76 -0.88 7.23
C ARG A 25 21.50 -2.29 6.67
N LEU A 26 20.25 -2.63 6.42
CA LEU A 26 19.87 -3.95 5.87
C LEU A 26 20.39 -4.17 4.46
N GLU A 27 20.39 -3.15 3.62
CA GLU A 27 20.93 -3.24 2.26
C GLU A 27 22.39 -3.64 2.23
N GLY A 28 23.17 -3.22 3.21
CA GLY A 28 24.58 -3.59 3.38
C GLY A 28 24.81 -4.98 3.98
N LEU A 29 23.85 -5.51 4.73
CA LEU A 29 24.04 -6.73 5.53
C LEU A 29 23.45 -8.01 4.91
N LEU A 30 22.43 -7.89 4.06
CA LEU A 30 21.71 -9.04 3.52
C LEU A 30 22.24 -9.46 2.14
N PRO A 31 22.75 -10.70 1.99
CA PRO A 31 23.06 -11.26 0.68
C PRO A 31 21.83 -11.27 -0.24
N ALA A 32 22.02 -10.94 -1.51
CA ALA A 32 20.94 -10.78 -2.49
C ALA A 32 19.99 -12.00 -2.58
N ALA A 33 20.52 -13.23 -2.40
CA ALA A 33 19.69 -14.44 -2.41
C ALA A 33 18.77 -14.56 -1.20
N ARG A 34 19.23 -14.18 0.00
CA ARG A 34 18.40 -14.16 1.22
C ARG A 34 17.34 -13.06 1.15
N ARG A 35 17.72 -11.89 0.65
CA ARG A 35 16.80 -10.77 0.42
C ARG A 35 15.65 -11.19 -0.50
N ARG A 36 15.93 -11.87 -1.63
CA ARG A 36 14.90 -12.38 -2.53
C ARG A 36 13.93 -13.35 -1.86
N ARG A 37 14.42 -14.31 -1.05
CA ARG A 37 13.54 -15.26 -0.33
C ARG A 37 12.65 -14.55 0.71
N ALA A 38 13.21 -13.61 1.47
CA ALA A 38 12.46 -12.83 2.44
C ALA A 38 11.40 -11.97 1.76
N HIS A 39 11.72 -11.33 0.64
CA HIS A 39 10.75 -10.59 -0.17
C HIS A 39 9.64 -11.50 -0.70
N GLN A 40 9.93 -12.71 -1.14
CA GLN A 40 8.89 -13.66 -1.58
C GLN A 40 7.95 -14.02 -0.43
N GLY A 41 8.48 -14.35 0.74
CA GLY A 41 7.66 -14.64 1.94
C GLY A 41 6.79 -13.44 2.35
N LEU A 42 7.32 -12.22 2.26
CA LEU A 42 6.57 -11.00 2.53
C LEU A 42 5.44 -10.77 1.51
N ARG A 43 5.67 -11.05 0.22
CA ARG A 43 4.63 -10.97 -0.82
C ARG A 43 3.47 -11.91 -0.52
N GLU A 44 3.76 -13.18 -0.28
CA GLU A 44 2.74 -14.19 0.04
C GLU A 44 1.96 -13.82 1.29
N SER A 45 2.64 -13.38 2.34
CA SER A 45 2.02 -12.90 3.57
C SER A 45 1.14 -11.67 3.32
N SER A 46 1.63 -10.70 2.54
CA SER A 46 0.89 -9.50 2.20
C SER A 46 -0.39 -9.81 1.42
N VAL A 47 -0.33 -10.74 0.47
CA VAL A 47 -1.51 -11.18 -0.28
C VAL A 47 -2.51 -11.88 0.63
N LEU A 48 -2.09 -12.79 1.50
CA LEU A 48 -2.98 -13.47 2.44
C LEU A 48 -3.70 -12.47 3.36
N GLU A 49 -2.97 -11.51 3.92
CA GLU A 49 -3.56 -10.47 4.76
C GLU A 49 -4.55 -9.59 3.97
N THR A 50 -4.20 -9.25 2.72
CA THR A 50 -5.10 -8.50 1.82
C THR A 50 -6.41 -9.25 1.58
N LEU A 51 -6.34 -10.54 1.29
CA LEU A 51 -7.53 -11.37 1.05
C LEU A 51 -8.38 -11.53 2.31
N ARG A 52 -7.76 -11.71 3.48
CA ARG A 52 -8.45 -11.76 4.77
C ARG A 52 -9.18 -10.46 5.08
N LEU A 53 -8.50 -9.33 4.95
CA LEU A 53 -9.04 -7.98 5.21
C LEU A 53 -10.21 -7.64 4.28
N THR A 54 -10.21 -8.15 3.05
CA THR A 54 -11.23 -7.82 2.06
C THR A 54 -12.41 -8.79 2.05
N GLY A 55 -12.47 -9.70 3.03
CA GLY A 55 -13.60 -10.60 3.21
C GLY A 55 -13.66 -11.72 2.17
N ALA A 56 -12.52 -12.06 1.53
CA ALA A 56 -12.44 -13.25 0.69
C ALA A 56 -12.89 -14.49 1.49
N ASP A 57 -13.62 -15.39 0.88
CA ASP A 57 -14.05 -16.61 1.56
C ASP A 57 -12.87 -17.59 1.82
N ALA A 58 -13.14 -18.71 2.50
CA ALA A 58 -12.08 -19.64 2.88
C ALA A 58 -11.36 -20.26 1.66
N ALA A 59 -12.10 -20.55 0.58
CA ALA A 59 -11.53 -21.10 -0.64
C ALA A 59 -10.70 -20.07 -1.42
N GLU A 60 -11.11 -18.80 -1.38
CA GLU A 60 -10.38 -17.70 -2.01
C GLU A 60 -9.08 -17.34 -1.26
N LYS A 61 -8.98 -17.69 0.03
CA LYS A 61 -7.76 -17.51 0.84
C LYS A 61 -6.77 -18.64 0.69
N ASP A 62 -7.13 -19.70 -0.02
CA ASP A 62 -6.20 -20.79 -0.32
C ASP A 62 -5.09 -20.26 -1.23
N ARG A 63 -3.85 -20.66 -0.95
CA ARG A 63 -2.68 -20.32 -1.77
C ARG A 63 -2.76 -20.92 -3.18
N GLU A 64 -3.63 -21.88 -3.41
CA GLU A 64 -3.91 -22.49 -4.71
C GLU A 64 -5.11 -21.85 -5.42
N SER A 65 -5.71 -20.80 -4.85
CA SER A 65 -6.84 -20.13 -5.47
C SER A 65 -6.42 -19.20 -6.60
N PRO A 66 -7.20 -19.09 -7.69
CA PRO A 66 -6.95 -18.13 -8.77
C PRO A 66 -6.91 -16.66 -8.26
N LEU A 67 -7.61 -16.38 -7.16
CA LEU A 67 -7.61 -15.05 -6.56
C LEU A 67 -6.28 -14.75 -5.85
N PHE A 68 -5.70 -15.74 -5.18
CA PHE A 68 -4.38 -15.62 -4.57
C PHE A 68 -3.29 -15.42 -5.63
N ASP A 69 -3.30 -16.25 -6.67
CA ASP A 69 -2.34 -16.15 -7.77
C ASP A 69 -2.44 -14.80 -8.48
N GLY A 70 -3.66 -14.35 -8.79
CA GLY A 70 -3.87 -13.05 -9.41
C GLY A 70 -3.45 -11.87 -8.52
N ALA A 71 -3.69 -11.95 -7.21
CA ALA A 71 -3.24 -10.92 -6.27
C ALA A 71 -1.71 -10.93 -6.10
N LEU A 72 -1.07 -12.10 -6.16
CA LEU A 72 0.39 -12.22 -6.12
C LEU A 72 1.04 -11.65 -7.39
N GLU A 73 0.46 -11.92 -8.57
CA GLU A 73 0.89 -11.34 -9.84
C GLU A 73 0.71 -9.80 -9.83
N ALA A 74 -0.42 -9.31 -9.33
CA ALA A 74 -0.69 -7.88 -9.17
C ALA A 74 0.36 -7.21 -8.26
N LEU A 75 0.71 -7.84 -7.15
CA LEU A 75 1.74 -7.32 -6.24
C LEU A 75 3.13 -7.32 -6.88
N ALA A 76 3.49 -8.37 -7.63
CA ALA A 76 4.76 -8.42 -8.36
C ALA A 76 4.85 -7.32 -9.44
N LEU A 77 3.76 -7.04 -10.14
CA LEU A 77 3.66 -5.94 -11.09
C LEU A 77 3.85 -4.57 -10.41
N ILE A 78 3.19 -4.36 -9.27
CA ILE A 78 3.33 -3.15 -8.44
C ILE A 78 4.80 -2.92 -8.06
N GLU A 79 5.46 -3.93 -7.47
CA GLU A 79 6.84 -3.84 -7.03
C GLU A 79 7.80 -3.54 -8.19
N THR A 80 7.64 -4.24 -9.31
CA THR A 80 8.48 -4.03 -10.49
C THR A 80 8.33 -2.62 -11.04
N THR A 81 7.08 -2.11 -11.11
CA THR A 81 6.80 -0.76 -11.59
C THR A 81 7.38 0.29 -10.65
N ALA A 82 7.13 0.17 -9.35
CA ALA A 82 7.62 1.10 -8.34
C ALA A 82 9.17 1.14 -8.32
N SER A 83 9.82 -0.03 -8.31
CA SER A 83 11.29 -0.14 -8.28
C SER A 83 11.96 0.34 -9.56
N SER A 84 11.24 0.41 -10.68
CA SER A 84 11.77 0.97 -11.94
C SER A 84 11.72 2.50 -12.01
N GLY A 85 11.18 3.17 -10.98
CA GLY A 85 10.97 4.61 -10.94
C GLY A 85 9.82 5.10 -11.84
N LYS A 86 8.98 4.19 -12.35
CA LYS A 86 7.78 4.57 -13.10
C LYS A 86 6.73 5.11 -12.15
N GLU A 87 6.05 6.14 -12.59
CA GLU A 87 4.94 6.75 -11.86
C GLU A 87 3.70 5.84 -11.88
N LEU A 88 2.91 5.95 -10.82
CA LEU A 88 1.60 5.32 -10.73
C LEU A 88 0.65 5.99 -11.74
N ASP A 89 0.04 5.19 -12.61
CA ASP A 89 -0.91 5.68 -13.60
C ASP A 89 -2.24 4.91 -13.59
N LEU A 90 -3.21 5.40 -14.34
CA LEU A 90 -4.52 4.76 -14.46
C LEU A 90 -4.44 3.37 -15.09
N GLY A 91 -3.50 3.16 -16.00
CA GLY A 91 -3.25 1.87 -16.64
C GLY A 91 -2.84 0.81 -15.61
N LEU A 92 -1.87 1.15 -14.75
CA LEU A 92 -1.44 0.26 -13.67
C LEU A 92 -2.58 -0.01 -12.67
N ILE A 93 -3.37 1.00 -12.31
CA ILE A 93 -4.52 0.83 -11.41
C ILE A 93 -5.51 -0.19 -11.98
N ARG A 94 -5.87 -0.06 -13.25
CA ARG A 94 -6.79 -0.97 -13.94
C ARG A 94 -6.22 -2.38 -14.04
N GLU A 95 -4.95 -2.52 -14.36
CA GLU A 95 -4.29 -3.81 -14.51
C GLU A 95 -4.16 -4.55 -13.17
N VAL A 96 -3.76 -3.88 -12.10
CA VAL A 96 -3.72 -4.44 -10.74
C VAL A 96 -5.11 -4.92 -10.30
N HIS A 97 -6.15 -4.12 -10.58
CA HIS A 97 -7.53 -4.55 -10.29
C HIS A 97 -7.95 -5.73 -11.17
N ARG A 98 -7.58 -5.76 -12.45
CA ARG A 98 -7.89 -6.87 -13.36
C ARG A 98 -7.31 -8.19 -12.85
N LEU A 99 -6.05 -8.18 -12.43
CA LEU A 99 -5.38 -9.36 -11.87
C LEU A 99 -5.97 -9.80 -10.53
N SER A 100 -6.21 -8.86 -9.62
CA SER A 100 -6.66 -9.15 -8.25
C SER A 100 -8.18 -9.29 -8.09
N SER A 101 -8.98 -9.19 -9.15
CA SER A 101 -10.45 -9.24 -9.09
C SER A 101 -11.08 -9.94 -10.31
N PRO A 102 -10.65 -11.17 -10.64
CA PRO A 102 -11.25 -11.92 -11.75
C PRO A 102 -12.72 -12.25 -11.47
N PRO A 103 -13.56 -12.51 -12.51
CA PRO A 103 -13.23 -12.44 -13.94
C PRO A 103 -13.43 -11.05 -14.58
N SER A 104 -14.02 -10.09 -13.89
CA SER A 104 -14.46 -8.80 -14.46
C SER A 104 -13.63 -7.60 -13.96
N GLY A 105 -12.36 -7.81 -13.64
CA GLY A 105 -11.49 -6.75 -13.14
C GLY A 105 -11.03 -5.76 -14.22
N GLY A 106 -10.64 -4.54 -13.79
CA GLY A 106 -10.01 -3.51 -14.63
C GLY A 106 -10.98 -2.50 -15.26
N GLU A 107 -12.28 -2.75 -15.26
CA GLU A 107 -13.25 -1.83 -15.83
C GLU A 107 -13.75 -0.81 -14.80
N ILE A 108 -13.73 0.46 -15.19
CA ILE A 108 -14.31 1.53 -14.39
C ILE A 108 -15.84 1.36 -14.34
N ARG A 109 -16.42 1.43 -13.14
CA ARG A 109 -17.86 1.28 -12.97
C ARG A 109 -18.65 2.39 -13.65
N THR A 110 -19.83 2.04 -14.10
CA THR A 110 -20.80 2.97 -14.72
C THR A 110 -22.02 3.24 -13.83
N ARG A 111 -22.13 2.55 -12.68
CA ARG A 111 -23.26 2.64 -11.73
C ARG A 111 -22.81 3.27 -10.42
N ASP A 112 -23.74 3.91 -9.73
CA ASP A 112 -23.53 4.38 -8.38
C ASP A 112 -23.41 3.20 -7.41
N LEU A 113 -22.58 3.38 -6.37
CA LEU A 113 -22.39 2.40 -5.30
C LEU A 113 -22.94 2.96 -3.99
N ALA A 114 -23.43 2.08 -3.14
CA ALA A 114 -23.72 2.43 -1.76
C ALA A 114 -22.41 2.62 -0.98
N PRO A 115 -22.32 3.60 -0.07
CA PRO A 115 -21.17 3.79 0.80
C PRO A 115 -20.95 2.55 1.68
N GLN A 116 -19.70 2.09 1.74
CA GLN A 116 -19.29 1.02 2.64
C GLN A 116 -18.84 1.53 4.01
N PHE A 117 -18.60 2.83 4.11
CA PHE A 117 -18.18 3.55 5.29
C PHE A 117 -19.15 4.69 5.59
N GLN A 118 -19.38 4.98 6.87
CA GLN A 118 -20.37 5.95 7.30
C GLN A 118 -20.10 7.36 6.78
N ASN A 119 -18.83 7.78 6.78
CA ASN A 119 -18.41 9.11 6.36
C ASN A 119 -17.95 9.18 4.90
N ALA A 120 -17.96 8.06 4.16
CA ALA A 120 -17.54 8.04 2.77
C ALA A 120 -18.58 8.70 1.86
N ARG A 121 -18.12 9.58 1.00
CA ARG A 121 -18.92 10.17 -0.08
C ARG A 121 -18.53 9.54 -1.39
N ILE A 122 -19.16 8.40 -1.72
CA ILE A 122 -18.86 7.69 -2.96
C ILE A 122 -19.18 8.57 -4.15
N LEU A 123 -18.24 8.67 -5.06
CA LEU A 123 -18.32 9.53 -6.22
C LEU A 123 -19.30 8.99 -7.27
N SER A 124 -20.01 9.89 -7.97
CA SER A 124 -20.75 9.51 -9.17
C SER A 124 -19.79 9.06 -10.28
N PRO A 125 -20.15 8.02 -11.08
CA PRO A 125 -19.25 7.43 -12.09
C PRO A 125 -18.64 8.44 -13.06
N ARG A 126 -19.38 9.45 -13.45
CA ARG A 126 -18.93 10.50 -14.39
C ARG A 126 -17.68 11.29 -13.94
N PHE A 127 -17.34 11.24 -12.64
CA PHE A 127 -16.21 11.96 -12.08
C PHE A 127 -15.03 11.07 -11.73
N ILE A 128 -15.13 9.75 -11.88
CA ILE A 128 -14.11 8.79 -11.44
C ILE A 128 -12.77 9.09 -12.10
N GLU A 129 -12.73 9.16 -13.44
CA GLU A 129 -11.47 9.34 -14.16
C GLU A 129 -10.81 10.67 -13.81
N SER A 130 -11.58 11.78 -13.79
CA SER A 130 -11.03 13.08 -13.42
C SER A 130 -10.52 13.14 -11.98
N ARG A 131 -11.16 12.44 -11.06
CA ARG A 131 -10.71 12.40 -9.65
C ARG A 131 -9.51 11.50 -9.44
N LEU A 132 -9.43 10.38 -10.17
CA LEU A 132 -8.22 9.57 -10.19
C LEU A 132 -7.05 10.35 -10.77
N GLN A 133 -7.26 11.06 -11.90
CA GLN A 133 -6.21 11.88 -12.47
C GLN A 133 -5.74 12.97 -11.51
N ASN A 134 -6.65 13.69 -10.87
CA ASN A 134 -6.28 14.70 -9.86
C ASN A 134 -5.49 14.11 -8.69
N LEU A 135 -5.84 12.89 -8.24
CA LEU A 135 -5.10 12.20 -7.18
C LEU A 135 -3.69 11.80 -7.65
N LEU A 136 -3.57 11.32 -8.88
CA LEU A 136 -2.29 10.97 -9.48
C LEU A 136 -1.41 12.21 -9.71
N ASP A 137 -1.97 13.28 -10.26
CA ASP A 137 -1.25 14.56 -10.46
C ASP A 137 -0.72 15.13 -9.14
N TRP A 138 -1.51 15.01 -8.07
CA TRP A 138 -1.07 15.42 -6.76
C TRP A 138 0.08 14.55 -6.21
N LEU A 139 -0.01 13.22 -6.38
CA LEU A 139 1.05 12.28 -5.96
C LEU A 139 2.37 12.52 -6.70
N HIS A 140 2.29 12.91 -7.97
CA HIS A 140 3.46 13.17 -8.82
C HIS A 140 4.00 14.60 -8.66
N GLY A 141 3.23 15.50 -8.06
CA GLY A 141 3.67 16.85 -7.74
C GLY A 141 4.70 16.90 -6.62
N ASP A 142 5.36 18.05 -6.46
CA ASP A 142 6.42 18.24 -5.45
C ASP A 142 5.93 17.92 -4.03
N SER A 143 4.68 18.26 -3.70
CA SER A 143 4.10 17.97 -2.39
C SER A 143 3.99 16.47 -2.11
N GLY A 144 3.52 15.68 -3.10
CA GLY A 144 3.38 14.23 -2.95
C GLY A 144 4.72 13.50 -2.92
N ARG A 145 5.66 13.93 -3.78
CA ARG A 145 7.01 13.33 -3.84
C ARG A 145 7.84 13.59 -2.59
N GLY A 146 7.65 14.73 -1.95
CA GLY A 146 8.38 15.09 -0.73
C GLY A 146 7.88 14.43 0.55
N MET A 147 6.76 13.70 0.50
CA MET A 147 6.19 13.04 1.68
C MET A 147 6.84 11.69 1.96
N PHE A 148 6.92 11.35 3.25
CA PHE A 148 7.29 10.01 3.69
C PHE A 148 6.26 8.96 3.19
N PRO A 149 6.66 7.72 2.86
CA PRO A 149 5.74 6.71 2.30
C PRO A 149 4.44 6.50 3.08
N ALA A 150 4.50 6.47 4.41
CA ALA A 150 3.31 6.30 5.24
C ALA A 150 2.33 7.47 5.13
N GLU A 151 2.81 8.69 4.89
CA GLU A 151 1.95 9.86 4.67
C GLU A 151 1.25 9.78 3.30
N ARG A 152 1.99 9.38 2.25
CA ARG A 152 1.40 9.12 0.92
C ARG A 152 0.34 8.02 0.97
N MET A 153 0.62 6.92 1.68
CA MET A 153 -0.34 5.84 1.91
C MET A 153 -1.60 6.34 2.62
N ALA A 154 -1.45 7.17 3.66
CA ALA A 154 -2.55 7.70 4.47
C ALA A 154 -3.44 8.69 3.71
N LEU A 155 -2.93 9.30 2.66
CA LEU A 155 -3.71 10.14 1.75
C LEU A 155 -4.31 9.34 0.59
N TRP A 156 -3.52 8.44 -0.02
CA TRP A 156 -3.98 7.59 -1.12
C TRP A 156 -5.15 6.70 -0.70
N PHE A 157 -4.99 5.94 0.38
CA PHE A 157 -5.87 4.85 0.76
C PHE A 157 -7.34 5.28 0.94
N PRO A 158 -7.66 6.29 1.77
CA PRO A 158 -9.04 6.76 1.93
C PRO A 158 -9.56 7.43 0.66
N ARG A 159 -8.75 8.18 -0.07
CA ARG A 159 -9.19 8.86 -1.30
C ARG A 159 -9.53 7.87 -2.41
N PHE A 160 -8.73 6.82 -2.56
CA PHE A 160 -9.07 5.76 -3.52
C PHE A 160 -10.38 5.05 -3.15
N ILE A 161 -10.61 4.81 -1.86
CA ILE A 161 -11.86 4.22 -1.36
C ILE A 161 -13.07 5.14 -1.60
N GLU A 162 -12.94 6.46 -1.44
CA GLU A 162 -14.00 7.42 -1.79
C GLU A 162 -14.30 7.47 -3.28
N ILE A 163 -13.27 7.44 -4.13
CA ILE A 163 -13.43 7.40 -5.58
C ILE A 163 -14.12 6.10 -5.98
N ALA A 164 -13.75 4.99 -5.34
CA ALA A 164 -14.29 3.66 -5.60
C ALA A 164 -14.44 3.37 -7.10
N PRO A 165 -13.34 3.32 -7.86
CA PRO A 165 -13.42 3.29 -9.32
C PRO A 165 -14.06 2.03 -9.89
N PHE A 166 -14.12 0.95 -9.14
CA PHE A 166 -14.60 -0.35 -9.60
C PHE A 166 -15.89 -0.75 -8.90
N GLU A 167 -16.65 -1.67 -9.51
CA GLU A 167 -17.88 -2.18 -8.87
C GLU A 167 -17.60 -2.99 -7.60
N ARG A 168 -16.44 -3.65 -7.53
CA ARG A 168 -15.98 -4.45 -6.38
C ARG A 168 -14.47 -4.33 -6.24
N GLY A 169 -13.90 -4.84 -5.16
CA GLY A 169 -12.45 -4.96 -4.99
C GLY A 169 -11.70 -3.65 -4.76
N ASN A 170 -12.37 -2.51 -4.58
CA ASN A 170 -11.72 -1.21 -4.37
C ASN A 170 -10.80 -1.22 -3.14
N PHE A 171 -11.25 -1.81 -2.03
CA PHE A 171 -10.44 -1.90 -0.81
C PHE A 171 -9.20 -2.78 -1.04
N ARG A 172 -9.35 -3.92 -1.72
CA ARG A 172 -8.24 -4.82 -2.08
C ARG A 172 -7.21 -4.10 -2.94
N THR A 173 -7.66 -3.42 -3.99
CA THR A 173 -6.79 -2.65 -4.87
C THR A 173 -6.06 -1.55 -4.12
N ALA A 174 -6.77 -0.76 -3.31
CA ALA A 174 -6.16 0.28 -2.47
C ALA A 174 -5.08 -0.30 -1.55
N HIS A 175 -5.34 -1.46 -0.94
CA HIS A 175 -4.43 -2.14 -0.04
C HIS A 175 -3.17 -2.66 -0.74
N LEU A 176 -3.30 -3.27 -1.91
CA LEU A 176 -2.14 -3.72 -2.71
C LEU A 176 -1.23 -2.53 -3.07
N PHE A 177 -1.80 -1.37 -3.40
CA PHE A 177 -1.03 -0.17 -3.72
C PHE A 177 -0.26 0.44 -2.53
N LEU A 178 -0.49 0.02 -1.28
CA LEU A 178 0.41 0.40 -0.18
C LEU A 178 1.84 -0.03 -0.48
N SER A 179 2.01 -1.19 -1.10
CA SER A 179 3.32 -1.70 -1.53
C SER A 179 3.94 -0.88 -2.67
N PHE A 180 3.16 -0.17 -3.48
CA PHE A 180 3.72 0.76 -4.47
C PHE A 180 4.53 1.86 -3.79
N PHE A 181 3.93 2.51 -2.79
CA PHE A 181 4.56 3.62 -2.07
C PHE A 181 5.76 3.18 -1.24
N SER A 182 5.72 1.99 -0.64
CA SER A 182 6.87 1.45 0.07
C SER A 182 8.02 1.11 -0.89
N CYS A 183 7.73 0.37 -1.97
CA CYS A 183 8.75 -0.10 -2.90
C CYS A 183 9.37 1.03 -3.74
N ALA A 184 8.62 2.10 -4.03
CA ALA A 184 9.15 3.27 -4.72
C ALA A 184 10.28 3.97 -3.94
N ASP A 185 10.27 3.88 -2.62
CA ASP A 185 11.30 4.43 -1.72
C ASP A 185 12.26 3.33 -1.21
N GLY A 186 12.29 2.16 -1.83
CA GLY A 186 13.21 1.07 -1.49
C GLY A 186 12.81 0.21 -0.29
N TYR A 187 11.65 0.47 0.35
CA TYR A 187 11.12 -0.38 1.42
C TYR A 187 10.57 -1.70 0.83
N PRO A 188 10.49 -2.76 1.65
CA PRO A 188 9.82 -3.98 1.24
C PRO A 188 8.30 -3.77 1.09
N PRO A 189 7.59 -4.71 0.42
CA PRO A 189 6.14 -4.68 0.34
C PRO A 189 5.52 -4.71 1.74
N VAL A 190 4.43 -3.97 1.91
CA VAL A 190 3.74 -3.81 3.19
C VAL A 190 2.31 -4.30 3.12
N SER A 191 1.79 -4.74 4.26
CA SER A 191 0.38 -5.05 4.44
C SER A 191 -0.12 -4.63 5.82
N LEU A 192 -1.42 -4.39 5.89
CA LEU A 192 -2.15 -4.33 7.15
C LEU A 192 -2.50 -5.76 7.57
N LYS A 193 -2.53 -6.01 8.85
CA LYS A 193 -2.92 -7.33 9.39
C LYS A 193 -4.43 -7.43 9.53
N PHE A 194 -4.97 -8.62 9.35
CA PHE A 194 -6.39 -8.89 9.52
C PHE A 194 -6.90 -8.52 10.93
N GLU A 195 -6.09 -8.77 11.96
CA GLU A 195 -6.40 -8.42 13.35
C GLU A 195 -6.56 -6.90 13.56
N GLU A 196 -6.03 -6.09 12.65
CA GLU A 196 -6.14 -4.62 12.66
C GLU A 196 -7.40 -4.11 11.94
N ALA A 197 -8.22 -4.98 11.32
CA ALA A 197 -9.30 -4.61 10.40
C ALA A 197 -10.29 -3.58 10.99
N GLU A 198 -10.72 -3.77 12.24
CA GLU A 198 -11.67 -2.86 12.89
C GLU A 198 -11.03 -1.49 13.18
N ALA A 199 -9.79 -1.48 13.66
CA ALA A 199 -9.05 -0.24 13.89
C ALA A 199 -8.80 0.51 12.58
N VAL A 200 -8.37 -0.19 11.51
CA VAL A 200 -8.19 0.38 10.17
C VAL A 200 -9.50 1.00 9.68
N ARG A 201 -10.64 0.33 9.87
CA ARG A 201 -11.94 0.86 9.50
C ARG A 201 -12.23 2.19 10.18
N GLY A 202 -12.03 2.28 11.49
CA GLY A 202 -12.21 3.51 12.26
C GLY A 202 -11.23 4.63 11.84
N GLU A 203 -9.99 4.27 11.53
CA GLU A 203 -8.98 5.23 11.06
C GLU A 203 -9.31 5.77 9.66
N VAL A 204 -9.84 4.94 8.77
CA VAL A 204 -10.32 5.35 7.44
C VAL A 204 -11.51 6.30 7.57
N GLU A 205 -12.46 6.03 8.48
CA GLU A 205 -13.58 6.94 8.78
C GLU A 205 -13.11 8.33 9.24
N ARG A 206 -12.06 8.37 10.07
CA ARG A 206 -11.45 9.64 10.49
C ARG A 206 -10.77 10.36 9.33
N ALA A 207 -10.10 9.62 8.45
CA ALA A 207 -9.41 10.19 7.30
C ALA A 207 -10.36 10.82 6.27
N PHE A 208 -11.61 10.35 6.15
CA PHE A 208 -12.63 11.03 5.35
C PHE A 208 -13.01 12.42 5.92
N LEU A 209 -12.75 12.62 7.21
CA LEU A 209 -12.89 13.91 7.90
C LEU A 209 -11.55 14.68 8.02
N PHE A 210 -10.59 14.34 7.18
CA PHE A 210 -9.24 14.93 7.10
C PHE A 210 -8.31 14.64 8.29
N ASP A 211 -8.67 13.76 9.20
CA ASP A 211 -7.78 13.28 10.27
C ASP A 211 -7.03 12.04 9.84
N THR A 212 -5.91 12.22 9.15
CA THR A 212 -5.07 11.14 8.61
C THR A 212 -4.00 10.65 9.59
N GLY A 213 -3.79 11.34 10.71
CA GLY A 213 -2.73 11.01 11.68
C GLY A 213 -2.70 9.55 12.13
N PRO A 214 -3.83 8.93 12.50
CA PRO A 214 -3.87 7.51 12.86
C PRO A 214 -3.45 6.57 11.74
N LEU A 215 -3.85 6.84 10.48
CA LEU A 215 -3.41 6.05 9.32
C LEU A 215 -1.90 6.19 9.07
N VAL A 216 -1.33 7.39 9.23
CA VAL A 216 0.13 7.59 9.13
C VAL A 216 0.87 6.73 10.15
N GLN A 217 0.41 6.69 11.40
CA GLN A 217 0.99 5.84 12.44
C GLN A 217 0.85 4.35 12.11
N ARG A 218 -0.31 3.93 11.59
CA ARG A 218 -0.59 2.56 11.15
C ARG A 218 0.36 2.11 10.05
N PHE A 219 0.49 2.91 9.01
CA PHE A 219 1.37 2.60 7.88
C PHE A 219 2.85 2.68 8.25
N SER A 220 3.24 3.60 9.12
CA SER A 220 4.61 3.62 9.68
C SER A 220 4.92 2.33 10.45
N SER A 221 3.96 1.84 11.23
CA SER A 221 4.10 0.55 11.93
C SER A 221 4.18 -0.64 10.96
N ALA A 222 3.41 -0.61 9.86
CA ALA A 222 3.47 -1.64 8.83
C ALA A 222 4.84 -1.66 8.12
N LEU A 223 5.40 -0.50 7.79
CA LEU A 223 6.78 -0.36 7.28
C LEU A 223 7.81 -0.93 8.27
N GLY A 224 7.67 -0.62 9.56
CA GLY A 224 8.53 -1.16 10.62
C GLY A 224 8.51 -2.68 10.66
N ARG A 225 7.31 -3.28 10.64
CA ARG A 225 7.16 -4.76 10.61
C ARG A 225 7.78 -5.40 9.37
N ALA A 226 7.66 -4.76 8.21
CA ALA A 226 8.23 -5.28 6.99
C ALA A 226 9.77 -5.28 7.02
N ILE A 227 10.38 -4.24 7.62
CA ILE A 227 11.82 -4.18 7.87
C ILE A 227 12.24 -5.27 8.87
N GLU A 228 11.51 -5.44 9.99
CA GLU A 228 11.78 -6.47 11.00
C GLU A 228 11.77 -7.87 10.41
N ALA A 229 10.83 -8.16 9.51
CA ALA A 229 10.77 -9.44 8.82
C ALA A 229 12.02 -9.68 7.93
N LEU A 230 12.55 -8.65 7.29
CA LEU A 230 13.82 -8.74 6.54
C LEU A 230 15.02 -8.94 7.48
N GLU A 231 15.06 -8.24 8.62
CA GLU A 231 16.11 -8.39 9.64
C GLU A 231 16.16 -9.81 10.18
N SER A 232 14.98 -10.37 10.53
CA SER A 232 14.85 -11.74 11.05
C SER A 232 15.33 -12.79 10.04
N ALA A 233 14.98 -12.64 8.76
CA ALA A 233 15.43 -13.51 7.69
C ALA A 233 16.97 -13.43 7.47
N GLY A 234 17.61 -12.36 7.93
CA GLY A 234 19.06 -12.19 7.90
C GLY A 234 19.80 -12.88 9.04
N GLY A 235 19.13 -13.04 10.20
CA GLY A 235 19.72 -13.58 11.43
C GLY A 235 19.72 -15.12 11.55
N GLU A 236 18.90 -15.82 10.78
CA GLU A 236 18.76 -17.30 10.86
C GLU A 236 19.90 -18.09 10.22
N GLY A 237 21.10 -17.56 10.16
CA GLY A 237 22.23 -18.25 9.53
C GLY A 237 23.62 -17.67 9.84
N ALA A 238 23.75 -17.04 11.02
CA ALA A 238 25.06 -16.65 11.55
C ALA A 238 25.57 -17.69 12.54
#